data_255c7209cdb7c7df327d6c11ead342c0
#
_entry.id   255c7209cdb7c7df327d6c11ead342c0
#
_cell.length_a   1.000
_cell.length_b   1.000
_cell.length_c   1.000
_cell.angle_alpha   90.00
_cell.angle_beta   90.00
_cell.angle_gamma   90.00
#
_symmetry.space_group_name_H-M   'P 1'
#
loop_
_entity.id
_entity.type
_entity.pdbx_description
1 polymer ?
#
loop_
_entity_poly.entity_id
_entity_poly.type
_entity_poly.pdbx_seq_one_letter_code
_entity_poly.pdbx_strand_id
1 'polypeptide(L)'
;MNCYILIGGQSRRMGRPKTELFFDRVAAAASTVFEEVIAVQRHDGAAAPITTIYESAHDEQAPIFGVARALEHARQRCFILAVDYPLITTAILRHLRERFEHSPALFLAPVWSGKTQMLCAGYAPELLARIEQRVTAGRYDLKGLAGQGEADIIAEDELRSKFAGEPLMNVNTPEEWGRVSRLVD
;
A
#
# COMPACT_ATOMS: atom_id res chain seq x y z
N MET A 1 -5.70 -9.57 -10.74
CA MET A 1 -5.81 -8.87 -9.42
C MET A 1 -5.54 -7.40 -9.60
N ASN A 2 -6.38 -6.52 -9.05
CA ASN A 2 -6.23 -5.07 -9.10
C ASN A 2 -5.33 -4.55 -7.98
N CYS A 3 -4.66 -3.40 -8.22
CA CYS A 3 -3.88 -2.67 -7.24
C CYS A 3 -4.57 -1.35 -6.88
N TYR A 4 -4.62 -1.03 -5.60
CA TYR A 4 -5.19 0.20 -5.08
C TYR A 4 -4.09 1.05 -4.47
N ILE A 5 -3.79 2.20 -5.09
CA ILE A 5 -2.79 3.14 -4.60
C ILE A 5 -3.45 4.11 -3.63
N LEU A 6 -3.07 4.03 -2.37
CA LEU A 6 -3.55 4.97 -1.35
C LEU A 6 -2.83 6.31 -1.50
N ILE A 7 -3.61 7.32 -1.88
CA ILE A 7 -3.17 8.71 -2.03
C ILE A 7 -3.78 9.51 -0.89
N GLY A 8 -3.25 9.33 0.28
CA GLY A 8 -3.76 10.01 1.47
C GLY A 8 -2.64 10.33 2.43
N GLY A 9 -2.86 11.33 3.23
CA GLY A 9 -1.90 11.75 4.23
C GLY A 9 -1.41 13.16 3.97
N GLN A 10 -1.47 13.98 5.03
CA GLN A 10 -0.92 15.32 4.98
C GLN A 10 0.61 15.19 4.93
N SER A 11 1.19 15.45 3.76
CA SER A 11 2.65 15.52 3.53
C SER A 11 3.29 16.72 4.25
N ARG A 12 2.80 17.05 5.46
CA ARG A 12 3.22 18.23 6.24
C ARG A 12 4.72 18.33 6.42
N ARG A 13 5.41 17.18 6.49
CA ARG A 13 6.87 17.11 6.70
C ARG A 13 7.67 17.23 5.41
N MET A 14 7.07 16.93 4.26
CA MET A 14 7.74 16.94 2.95
C MET A 14 7.78 18.33 2.30
N GLY A 15 6.97 19.29 2.76
CA GLY A 15 6.82 20.61 2.13
C GLY A 15 6.15 20.60 0.76
N ARG A 16 6.00 19.42 0.13
CA ARG A 16 5.28 19.17 -1.13
C ARG A 16 4.46 17.90 -1.00
N PRO A 17 3.32 17.78 -1.70
CA PRO A 17 2.53 16.55 -1.72
C PRO A 17 3.37 15.36 -2.24
N LYS A 18 3.39 14.25 -1.52
CA LYS A 18 4.06 13.00 -1.98
C LYS A 18 3.50 12.50 -3.30
N THR A 19 2.23 12.75 -3.55
CA THR A 19 1.54 12.43 -4.79
C THR A 19 2.22 13.07 -5.99
N GLU A 20 2.59 14.35 -5.89
CA GLU A 20 3.31 15.04 -6.97
C GLU A 20 4.73 14.50 -7.20
N LEU A 21 5.35 13.95 -6.16
CA LEU A 21 6.74 13.49 -6.21
C LEU A 21 6.86 12.03 -6.65
N PHE A 22 5.93 11.17 -6.25
CA PHE A 22 6.12 9.72 -6.32
C PHE A 22 5.03 8.97 -7.09
N PHE A 23 3.86 9.59 -7.30
CA PHE A 23 2.70 8.89 -7.85
C PHE A 23 2.97 8.26 -9.22
N ASP A 24 3.48 9.02 -10.16
CA ASP A 24 3.69 8.54 -11.53
C ASP A 24 4.61 7.31 -11.56
N ARG A 25 5.65 7.32 -10.74
CA ARG A 25 6.61 6.23 -10.63
C ARG A 25 5.98 4.98 -10.01
N VAL A 26 5.27 5.16 -8.90
CA VAL A 26 4.60 4.06 -8.19
C VAL A 26 3.50 3.46 -9.08
N ALA A 27 2.70 4.30 -9.73
CA ALA A 27 1.65 3.88 -10.65
C ALA A 27 2.22 3.16 -11.88
N ALA A 28 3.31 3.66 -12.47
CA ALA A 28 3.99 3.01 -13.60
C ALA A 28 4.48 1.60 -13.23
N ALA A 29 5.13 1.44 -12.07
CA ALA A 29 5.58 0.13 -11.61
C ALA A 29 4.39 -0.83 -11.36
N ALA A 30 3.31 -0.34 -10.77
CA ALA A 30 2.11 -1.14 -10.51
C ALA A 30 1.39 -1.54 -11.81
N SER A 31 1.26 -0.63 -12.78
CA SER A 31 0.55 -0.87 -14.06
C SER A 31 1.19 -1.96 -14.93
N THR A 32 2.46 -2.28 -14.71
CA THR A 32 3.13 -3.40 -15.41
C THR A 32 2.86 -4.75 -14.77
N VAL A 33 2.26 -4.77 -13.57
CA VAL A 33 2.08 -6.00 -12.77
C VAL A 33 0.61 -6.34 -12.59
N PHE A 34 -0.24 -5.35 -12.33
CA PHE A 34 -1.64 -5.54 -11.98
C PHE A 34 -2.55 -5.23 -13.18
N GLU A 35 -3.72 -5.86 -13.21
CA GLU A 35 -4.70 -5.74 -14.29
C GLU A 35 -5.25 -4.31 -14.39
N GLU A 36 -5.49 -3.71 -13.23
CA GLU A 36 -5.96 -2.35 -13.11
C GLU A 36 -5.31 -1.68 -11.90
N VAL A 37 -4.98 -0.40 -12.05
CA VAL A 37 -4.43 0.43 -10.97
C VAL A 37 -5.42 1.56 -10.69
N ILE A 38 -5.90 1.63 -9.46
CA ILE A 38 -6.95 2.53 -9.01
C ILE A 38 -6.42 3.37 -7.85
N ALA A 39 -6.61 4.68 -7.93
CA ALA A 39 -6.30 5.57 -6.83
C ALA A 39 -7.40 5.56 -5.77
N VAL A 40 -7.02 5.54 -4.50
CA VAL A 40 -7.94 5.71 -3.37
C VAL A 40 -7.54 6.96 -2.61
N GLN A 41 -8.46 7.88 -2.44
CA GLN A 41 -8.18 9.14 -1.74
C GLN A 41 -9.39 9.69 -1.00
N ARG A 42 -9.17 10.71 -0.20
CA ARG A 42 -10.23 11.51 0.42
C ARG A 42 -10.84 12.45 -0.61
N HIS A 43 -12.09 12.86 -0.38
CA HIS A 43 -12.83 13.78 -1.28
C HIS A 43 -12.18 15.16 -1.48
N ASP A 44 -11.33 15.59 -0.54
CA ASP A 44 -10.64 16.88 -0.55
C ASP A 44 -9.28 16.86 -1.27
N GLY A 45 -8.89 15.69 -1.84
CA GLY A 45 -7.64 15.52 -2.57
C GLY A 45 -7.74 15.99 -4.04
N ALA A 46 -6.60 16.42 -4.62
CA ALA A 46 -6.49 16.63 -6.06
C ALA A 46 -6.65 15.30 -6.80
N ALA A 47 -7.43 15.29 -7.89
CA ALA A 47 -7.66 14.10 -8.68
C ALA A 47 -6.35 13.53 -9.23
N ALA A 48 -6.17 12.21 -9.11
CA ALA A 48 -5.07 11.50 -9.74
C ALA A 48 -5.34 11.33 -11.25
N PRO A 49 -4.30 11.17 -12.08
CA PRO A 49 -4.46 10.98 -13.53
C PRO A 49 -4.94 9.58 -13.94
N ILE A 50 -5.48 8.81 -13.00
CA ILE A 50 -6.04 7.46 -13.21
C ILE A 50 -7.42 7.36 -12.57
N THR A 51 -8.12 6.24 -12.81
CA THR A 51 -9.38 5.92 -12.13
C THR A 51 -9.25 6.13 -10.62
N THR A 52 -10.10 6.96 -10.06
CA THR A 52 -10.04 7.32 -8.64
C THR A 52 -11.35 6.97 -7.94
N ILE A 53 -11.24 6.33 -6.79
CA ILE A 53 -12.34 6.11 -5.86
C ILE A 53 -12.09 6.89 -4.57
N TYR A 54 -13.16 7.24 -3.88
CA TYR A 54 -13.07 8.07 -2.70
C TYR A 54 -13.45 7.31 -1.44
N GLU A 55 -12.71 7.56 -0.36
CA GLU A 55 -13.06 7.07 0.98
C GLU A 55 -14.45 7.61 1.39
N SER A 56 -15.14 6.88 2.26
CA SER A 56 -16.34 7.39 2.91
C SER A 56 -15.99 8.62 3.76
N ALA A 57 -16.93 9.55 3.90
CA ALA A 57 -16.72 10.73 4.73
C ALA A 57 -16.49 10.32 6.20
N HIS A 58 -15.40 10.76 6.77
CA HIS A 58 -15.04 10.57 8.18
C HIS A 58 -14.07 11.68 8.63
N ASP A 59 -14.04 11.97 9.92
CA ASP A 59 -13.19 13.03 10.48
C ASP A 59 -11.75 12.56 10.73
N GLU A 60 -11.58 11.26 10.96
CA GLU A 60 -10.29 10.65 11.28
C GLU A 60 -9.42 10.48 10.03
N GLN A 61 -8.10 10.52 10.25
CA GLN A 61 -7.11 10.32 9.19
C GLN A 61 -6.29 9.05 9.48
N ALA A 62 -6.68 7.94 8.88
CA ALA A 62 -5.97 6.69 9.03
C ALA A 62 -6.04 5.82 7.76
N PRO A 63 -4.97 5.09 7.40
CA PRO A 63 -4.93 4.25 6.21
C PRO A 63 -6.01 3.16 6.16
N ILE A 64 -6.56 2.78 7.30
CA ILE A 64 -7.60 1.75 7.40
C ILE A 64 -8.84 2.08 6.57
N PHE A 65 -9.20 3.35 6.44
CA PHE A 65 -10.35 3.79 5.63
C PHE A 65 -10.11 3.60 4.14
N GLY A 66 -8.89 3.91 3.67
CA GLY A 66 -8.50 3.65 2.29
C GLY A 66 -8.46 2.16 1.96
N VAL A 67 -7.98 1.32 2.91
CA VAL A 67 -8.00 -0.14 2.77
C VAL A 67 -9.44 -0.68 2.74
N ALA A 68 -10.31 -0.20 3.61
CA ALA A 68 -11.74 -0.55 3.61
C ALA A 68 -12.36 -0.23 2.25
N ARG A 69 -12.17 1.00 1.76
CA ARG A 69 -12.73 1.45 0.50
C ARG A 69 -12.23 0.63 -0.70
N ALA A 70 -10.96 0.27 -0.70
CA ALA A 70 -10.38 -0.60 -1.71
C ALA A 70 -11.04 -2.00 -1.71
N LEU A 71 -11.24 -2.60 -0.54
CA LEU A 71 -11.87 -3.91 -0.40
C LEU A 71 -13.36 -3.89 -0.78
N GLU A 72 -14.11 -2.85 -0.39
CA GLU A 72 -15.51 -2.64 -0.81
C GLU A 72 -15.64 -2.58 -2.33
N HIS A 73 -14.72 -1.88 -3.00
CA HIS A 73 -14.71 -1.74 -4.45
C HIS A 73 -14.26 -3.03 -5.15
N ALA A 74 -13.18 -3.65 -4.66
CA ALA A 74 -12.57 -4.83 -5.26
C ALA A 74 -13.49 -6.05 -5.21
N ARG A 75 -14.15 -6.30 -4.08
CA ARG A 75 -14.99 -7.48 -3.80
C ARG A 75 -14.29 -8.83 -4.04
N GLN A 76 -13.00 -8.80 -4.14
CA GLN A 76 -12.09 -9.93 -4.37
C GLN A 76 -10.72 -9.59 -3.79
N ARG A 77 -9.80 -10.54 -3.85
CA ARG A 77 -8.40 -10.30 -3.44
C ARG A 77 -7.82 -9.12 -4.21
N CYS A 78 -7.18 -8.19 -3.51
CA CYS A 78 -6.56 -7.01 -4.10
C CYS A 78 -5.21 -6.70 -3.44
N PHE A 79 -4.43 -5.85 -4.09
CA PHE A 79 -3.17 -5.36 -3.57
C PHE A 79 -3.30 -3.90 -3.16
N ILE A 80 -2.83 -3.56 -1.99
CA ILE A 80 -2.77 -2.20 -1.47
C ILE A 80 -1.34 -1.70 -1.56
N LEU A 81 -1.16 -0.52 -2.11
CA LEU A 81 0.13 0.13 -2.26
C LEU A 81 0.03 1.60 -1.84
N ALA A 82 0.84 2.03 -0.88
CA ALA A 82 0.91 3.44 -0.55
C ALA A 82 1.86 4.18 -1.52
N VAL A 83 1.59 5.46 -1.75
CA VAL A 83 2.38 6.31 -2.64
C VAL A 83 3.80 6.59 -2.13
N ASP A 84 4.10 6.27 -0.88
CA ASP A 84 5.37 6.61 -0.21
C ASP A 84 6.50 5.57 -0.38
N TYR A 85 6.38 4.68 -1.39
CA TYR A 85 7.43 3.73 -1.81
C TYR A 85 8.06 4.14 -3.15
N PRO A 86 8.83 5.23 -3.25
CA PRO A 86 9.34 5.72 -4.54
C PRO A 86 10.36 4.80 -5.21
N LEU A 87 10.96 3.87 -4.47
CA LEU A 87 11.91 2.88 -4.98
C LEU A 87 11.26 1.54 -5.34
N ILE A 88 9.93 1.44 -5.25
CA ILE A 88 9.23 0.19 -5.57
C ILE A 88 9.55 -0.24 -7.01
N THR A 89 9.80 -1.52 -7.22
CA THR A 89 10.10 -2.06 -8.53
C THR A 89 9.04 -3.04 -9.01
N THR A 90 8.89 -3.15 -10.32
CA THR A 90 8.03 -4.17 -10.95
C THR A 90 8.37 -5.59 -10.47
N ALA A 91 9.67 -5.88 -10.25
CA ALA A 91 10.12 -7.21 -9.85
C ALA A 91 9.59 -7.60 -8.46
N ILE A 92 9.68 -6.70 -7.48
CA ILE A 92 9.17 -7.02 -6.13
C ILE A 92 7.64 -7.05 -6.11
N LEU A 93 6.97 -6.14 -6.82
CA LEU A 93 5.50 -6.16 -6.91
C LEU A 93 5.00 -7.47 -7.53
N ARG A 94 5.65 -7.95 -8.59
CA ARG A 94 5.31 -9.24 -9.22
C ARG A 94 5.49 -10.39 -8.24
N HIS A 95 6.59 -10.43 -7.51
CA HIS A 95 6.87 -11.47 -6.51
C HIS A 95 5.80 -11.49 -5.40
N LEU A 96 5.45 -10.31 -4.86
CA LEU A 96 4.42 -10.20 -3.82
C LEU A 96 3.04 -10.62 -4.34
N ARG A 97 2.68 -10.17 -5.55
CA ARG A 97 1.42 -10.54 -6.19
C ARG A 97 1.34 -12.04 -6.41
N GLU A 98 2.33 -12.64 -7.07
CA GLU A 98 2.35 -14.08 -7.38
C GLU A 98 2.27 -14.91 -6.10
N ARG A 99 3.03 -14.54 -5.07
CA ARG A 99 2.96 -15.21 -3.78
C ARG A 99 1.58 -15.13 -3.16
N PHE A 100 0.94 -13.96 -3.19
CA PHE A 100 -0.40 -13.79 -2.65
C PHE A 100 -1.45 -14.55 -3.44
N GLU A 101 -1.35 -14.62 -4.77
CA GLU A 101 -2.27 -15.39 -5.62
C GLU A 101 -2.25 -16.90 -5.31
N HIS A 102 -1.09 -17.43 -4.94
CA HIS A 102 -0.91 -18.86 -4.61
C HIS A 102 -1.02 -19.19 -3.11
N SER A 103 -1.08 -18.19 -2.24
CA SER A 103 -1.22 -18.36 -0.80
C SER A 103 -2.69 -18.51 -0.38
N PRO A 104 -3.03 -19.42 0.54
CA PRO A 104 -4.35 -19.49 1.14
C PRO A 104 -4.59 -18.37 2.17
N ALA A 105 -3.57 -17.57 2.50
CA ALA A 105 -3.64 -16.54 3.52
C ALA A 105 -4.62 -15.43 3.13
N LEU A 106 -5.30 -14.85 4.10
CA LEU A 106 -6.18 -13.69 3.91
C LEU A 106 -5.39 -12.39 3.78
N PHE A 107 -4.17 -12.38 4.28
CA PHE A 107 -3.27 -11.24 4.28
C PHE A 107 -1.86 -11.67 3.90
N LEU A 108 -1.20 -10.90 3.03
CA LEU A 108 0.22 -11.08 2.73
C LEU A 108 0.93 -9.72 2.83
N ALA A 109 2.03 -9.68 3.57
CA ALA A 109 2.88 -8.48 3.62
C ALA A 109 4.36 -8.82 3.77
N PRO A 110 5.25 -8.02 3.17
CA PRO A 110 6.69 -8.11 3.39
C PRO A 110 7.09 -7.45 4.70
N VAL A 111 8.19 -7.91 5.30
CA VAL A 111 8.93 -7.20 6.33
C VAL A 111 10.06 -6.43 5.67
N TRP A 112 10.22 -5.16 6.05
CA TRP A 112 11.34 -4.33 5.59
C TRP A 112 11.76 -3.35 6.70
N SER A 113 13.06 -3.23 6.92
CA SER A 113 13.62 -2.46 8.05
C SER A 113 12.98 -2.85 9.40
N GLY A 114 12.79 -4.17 9.60
CA GLY A 114 12.19 -4.75 10.80
C GLY A 114 10.69 -4.45 11.00
N LYS A 115 9.99 -3.92 9.99
CA LYS A 115 8.56 -3.58 10.07
C LYS A 115 7.75 -4.27 8.98
N THR A 116 6.59 -4.80 9.35
CA THR A 116 5.61 -5.29 8.38
C THR A 116 5.04 -4.12 7.58
N GLN A 117 5.14 -4.20 6.27
CA GLN A 117 4.71 -3.16 5.33
C GLN A 117 3.22 -3.32 5.00
N MET A 118 2.36 -2.90 5.92
CA MET A 118 0.90 -3.07 5.81
C MET A 118 0.29 -2.36 4.59
N LEU A 119 0.96 -1.37 4.03
CA LEU A 119 0.52 -0.61 2.86
C LEU A 119 1.34 -0.92 1.59
N CYS A 120 2.01 -2.07 1.56
CA CYS A 120 2.52 -2.74 0.37
C CYS A 120 2.18 -4.22 0.50
N ALA A 121 0.88 -4.56 0.42
CA ALA A 121 0.37 -5.82 0.94
C ALA A 121 -0.86 -6.32 0.16
N GLY A 122 -1.04 -7.64 0.15
CA GLY A 122 -2.23 -8.29 -0.37
C GLY A 122 -3.31 -8.45 0.71
N TYR A 123 -4.55 -8.17 0.35
CA TYR A 123 -5.72 -8.26 1.22
C TYR A 123 -6.83 -9.09 0.58
N ALA A 124 -7.39 -10.04 1.32
CA ALA A 124 -8.57 -10.79 0.94
C ALA A 124 -9.86 -10.08 1.39
N PRO A 125 -10.97 -10.21 0.64
CA PRO A 125 -12.22 -9.48 0.92
C PRO A 125 -12.81 -9.80 2.29
N GLU A 126 -12.53 -10.97 2.87
CA GLU A 126 -12.99 -11.40 4.19
C GLU A 126 -12.47 -10.48 5.32
N LEU A 127 -11.39 -9.75 5.07
CA LEU A 127 -10.85 -8.81 6.05
C LEU A 127 -11.70 -7.53 6.20
N LEU A 128 -12.59 -7.23 5.24
CA LEU A 128 -13.44 -6.03 5.29
C LEU A 128 -14.28 -5.98 6.57
N ALA A 129 -14.98 -7.05 6.89
CA ALA A 129 -15.81 -7.10 8.10
C ALA A 129 -15.01 -6.86 9.40
N ARG A 130 -13.76 -7.32 9.43
CA ARG A 130 -12.85 -7.06 10.58
C ARG A 130 -12.40 -5.62 10.66
N ILE A 131 -12.18 -4.98 9.51
CA ILE A 131 -11.86 -3.55 9.41
C ILE A 131 -13.03 -2.73 9.93
N GLU A 132 -14.26 -3.02 9.50
CA GLU A 132 -15.48 -2.34 9.94
C GLU A 132 -15.69 -2.46 11.45
N GLN A 133 -15.49 -3.65 12.01
CA GLN A 133 -15.54 -3.87 13.45
C GLN A 133 -14.49 -3.04 14.22
N ARG A 134 -13.27 -2.93 13.68
CA ARG A 134 -12.22 -2.10 14.29
C ARG A 134 -12.58 -0.62 14.25
N VAL A 135 -13.04 -0.13 13.10
CA VAL A 135 -13.47 1.25 12.92
C VAL A 135 -14.60 1.59 13.90
N THR A 136 -15.61 0.72 14.00
CA THR A 136 -16.72 0.87 14.96
C THR A 136 -16.24 0.91 16.42
N ALA A 137 -15.17 0.17 16.73
CA ALA A 137 -14.55 0.15 18.07
C ALA A 137 -13.53 1.30 18.28
N GLY A 138 -13.44 2.28 17.36
CA GLY A 138 -12.49 3.39 17.45
C GLY A 138 -11.02 2.98 17.28
N ARG A 139 -10.75 1.84 16.67
CA ARG A 139 -9.39 1.34 16.40
C ARG A 139 -9.06 1.51 14.92
N TYR A 140 -8.11 2.37 14.63
CA TYR A 140 -7.78 2.79 13.26
C TYR A 140 -6.44 2.24 12.74
N ASP A 141 -5.82 1.32 13.48
CA ASP A 141 -4.61 0.62 13.05
C ASP A 141 -4.92 -0.64 12.22
N LEU A 142 -3.98 -1.03 11.37
CA LEU A 142 -4.10 -2.23 10.52
C LEU A 142 -3.47 -3.48 11.16
N LYS A 143 -2.79 -3.35 12.30
CA LYS A 143 -2.08 -4.47 12.94
C LYS A 143 -3.06 -5.52 13.47
N GLY A 144 -2.74 -6.79 13.24
CA GLY A 144 -3.54 -7.90 13.75
C GLY A 144 -4.93 -8.03 13.09
N LEU A 145 -5.11 -7.56 11.86
CA LEU A 145 -6.32 -7.82 11.07
C LEU A 145 -6.47 -9.30 10.71
N ALA A 146 -5.38 -9.95 10.33
CA ALA A 146 -5.34 -11.38 10.11
C ALA A 146 -5.01 -12.10 11.42
N GLY A 147 -5.71 -13.19 11.68
CA GLY A 147 -5.46 -14.06 12.83
C GLY A 147 -4.20 -14.90 12.65
N GLN A 148 -3.89 -15.69 13.69
CA GLN A 148 -2.78 -16.63 13.62
C GLN A 148 -3.04 -17.67 12.52
N GLY A 149 -2.07 -17.85 11.60
CA GLY A 149 -2.19 -18.76 10.46
C GLY A 149 -2.93 -18.21 9.24
N GLU A 150 -3.50 -17.00 9.33
CA GLU A 150 -4.20 -16.34 8.22
C GLU A 150 -3.33 -15.31 7.48
N ALA A 151 -2.13 -15.06 7.97
CA ALA A 151 -1.17 -14.13 7.38
C ALA A 151 0.04 -14.87 6.81
N ASP A 152 0.44 -14.51 5.60
CA ASP A 152 1.72 -14.88 4.98
C ASP A 152 2.65 -13.66 5.09
N ILE A 153 3.59 -13.72 6.03
CA ILE A 153 4.55 -12.66 6.30
C ILE A 153 5.88 -13.05 5.68
N ILE A 154 6.30 -12.31 4.66
CA ILE A 154 7.56 -12.55 3.96
C ILE A 154 8.70 -11.91 4.75
N ALA A 155 9.65 -12.73 5.18
CA ALA A 155 10.80 -12.27 5.94
C ALA A 155 11.70 -11.32 5.13
N GLU A 156 12.30 -10.34 5.78
CA GLU A 156 13.18 -9.36 5.14
C GLU A 156 14.39 -10.03 4.46
N ASP A 157 14.98 -11.03 5.10
CA ASP A 157 16.15 -11.74 4.56
C ASP A 157 15.80 -12.49 3.25
N GLU A 158 14.58 -13.04 3.14
CA GLU A 158 14.10 -13.64 1.89
C GLU A 158 14.07 -12.61 0.76
N LEU A 159 13.56 -11.42 1.05
CA LEU A 159 13.48 -10.35 0.04
C LEU A 159 14.86 -9.79 -0.32
N ARG A 160 15.72 -9.56 0.67
CA ARG A 160 17.09 -9.07 0.45
C ARG A 160 17.96 -10.06 -0.34
N SER A 161 17.68 -11.35 -0.24
CA SER A 161 18.36 -12.36 -1.06
C SER A 161 17.97 -12.33 -2.54
N LYS A 162 16.78 -11.82 -2.86
CA LYS A 162 16.21 -11.78 -4.22
C LYS A 162 16.27 -10.40 -4.89
N PHE A 163 16.22 -9.33 -4.11
CA PHE A 163 16.09 -7.97 -4.61
C PHE A 163 17.18 -7.06 -4.05
N ALA A 164 17.91 -6.43 -4.95
CA ALA A 164 18.94 -5.46 -4.58
C ALA A 164 18.32 -4.10 -4.20
N GLY A 165 19.08 -3.31 -3.44
CA GLY A 165 18.69 -1.96 -3.05
C GLY A 165 17.65 -1.92 -1.95
N GLU A 166 16.84 -0.86 -1.93
CA GLU A 166 15.86 -0.55 -0.89
C GLU A 166 14.44 -0.40 -1.47
N PRO A 167 13.90 -1.42 -2.19
CA PRO A 167 12.65 -1.28 -2.95
C PRO A 167 11.42 -0.99 -2.09
N LEU A 168 11.45 -1.32 -0.80
CA LEU A 168 10.35 -1.09 0.15
C LEU A 168 10.68 0.02 1.17
N MET A 169 11.65 0.87 0.85
CA MET A 169 11.96 2.04 1.66
C MET A 169 10.83 3.06 1.57
N ASN A 170 10.24 3.39 2.72
CA ASN A 170 9.31 4.49 2.88
C ASN A 170 10.03 5.82 2.93
N VAL A 171 9.54 6.80 2.17
CA VAL A 171 10.07 8.17 2.18
C VAL A 171 9.04 9.12 2.81
N ASN A 172 9.40 9.69 3.95
CA ASN A 172 8.51 10.52 4.76
C ASN A 172 9.05 11.93 5.02
N THR A 173 10.36 12.18 4.77
CA THR A 173 11.01 13.46 5.00
C THR A 173 11.81 13.93 3.79
N PRO A 174 12.07 15.26 3.66
CA PRO A 174 12.93 15.80 2.62
C PRO A 174 14.34 15.21 2.62
N GLU A 175 14.89 14.92 3.81
CA GLU A 175 16.21 14.33 3.97
C GLU A 175 16.26 12.90 3.41
N GLU A 176 15.22 12.10 3.70
CA GLU A 176 15.07 10.76 3.12
C GLU A 176 14.93 10.85 1.60
N TRP A 177 14.13 11.80 1.10
CA TRP A 177 14.02 12.05 -0.34
C TRP A 177 15.35 12.45 -0.97
N GLY A 178 16.10 13.35 -0.36
CA GLY A 178 17.42 13.77 -0.85
C GLY A 178 18.46 12.64 -0.97
N ARG A 179 18.30 11.56 -0.17
CA ARG A 179 19.12 10.34 -0.29
C ARG A 179 18.66 9.46 -1.44
N VAL A 180 17.36 9.39 -1.67
CA VAL A 180 16.72 8.46 -2.59
C VAL A 180 16.62 9.03 -4.00
N SER A 181 16.44 10.35 -4.15
CA SER A 181 16.27 10.99 -5.47
C SER A 181 17.45 10.72 -6.42
N ARG A 182 18.68 10.60 -5.88
CA ARG A 182 19.86 10.25 -6.68
C ARG A 182 19.89 8.81 -7.19
N LEU A 183 19.01 7.96 -6.67
CA LEU A 183 18.88 6.55 -7.08
C LEU A 183 17.76 6.35 -8.10
N VAL A 184 17.00 7.40 -8.36
CA VAL A 184 15.80 7.35 -9.22
C VAL A 184 15.94 8.15 -10.52
N ASP A 185 17.01 8.93 -10.66
CA ASP A 185 17.47 9.56 -11.91
C ASP A 185 18.34 8.57 -12.70
#